data_646f86c0e1e0bcae647105149d70304c
#
_entry.id   646f86c0e1e0bcae647105149d70304c
#
_cell.length_a   1.000
_cell.length_b   1.000
_cell.length_c   1.000
_cell.angle_alpha   90.00
_cell.angle_beta   90.00
_cell.angle_gamma   90.00
#
_symmetry.space_group_name_H-M   'P 1'
#
loop_
_entity.id
_entity.type
_entity.pdbx_description
1 polymer ?
#
loop_
_entity_poly.entity_id
_entity_poly.type
_entity_poly.pdbx_seq_one_letter_code
_entity_poly.pdbx_strand_id
1 'polypeptide(L)'
;EEKIINELMISNKDINIIIYGKNCNDNSIFEKYEQLSKIGFINIYLYSGGLFEWLCLQDIYSDENFPTTKKELDILKYKPDKILNKLFITSN
;
A
#
# COMPACT_ATOMS: atom_id res chain seq x y z
N GLU A 1 9.10 -10.33 -4.63
CA GLU A 1 9.38 -9.05 -3.98
C GLU A 1 10.84 -8.91 -3.56
N GLU A 2 11.36 -9.84 -2.78
CA GLU A 2 12.76 -9.79 -2.34
C GLU A 2 13.74 -9.86 -3.51
N LYS A 3 13.41 -10.61 -4.53
CA LYS A 3 14.24 -10.71 -5.73
C LYS A 3 14.35 -9.37 -6.45
N ILE A 4 13.23 -8.66 -6.54
CA ILE A 4 13.21 -7.34 -7.17
C ILE A 4 14.03 -6.34 -6.35
N ILE A 5 13.89 -6.37 -5.03
CA ILE A 5 14.65 -5.51 -4.14
C ILE A 5 16.15 -5.78 -4.27
N ASN A 6 16.56 -7.05 -4.33
CA ASN A 6 17.95 -7.40 -4.48
C ASN A 6 18.53 -6.90 -5.80
N GLU A 7 17.78 -6.99 -6.89
CA GLU A 7 18.19 -6.46 -8.17
C GLU A 7 18.36 -4.94 -8.13
N LEU A 8 17.45 -4.24 -7.48
CA LEU A 8 17.48 -2.79 -7.34
C LEU A 8 18.64 -2.33 -6.45
N MET A 9 18.97 -3.08 -5.41
CA MET A 9 20.11 -2.79 -4.55
C MET A 9 21.42 -2.75 -5.34
N ILE A 10 21.55 -3.63 -6.33
CA ILE A 10 22.76 -3.72 -7.14
C ILE A 10 22.80 -2.59 -8.17
N SER A 11 21.65 -2.26 -8.76
CA SER A 11 21.60 -1.38 -9.92
C SER A 11 21.34 0.09 -9.61
N ASN A 12 20.35 0.42 -8.75
CA ASN A 12 19.97 1.81 -8.57
C ASN A 12 19.14 2.04 -7.29
N LYS A 13 19.72 2.81 -6.36
CA LYS A 13 19.04 3.17 -5.11
C LYS A 13 18.27 4.48 -5.21
N ASP A 14 18.35 5.17 -6.34
CA ASP A 14 17.69 6.46 -6.54
C ASP A 14 16.29 6.34 -7.14
N ILE A 15 15.83 5.12 -7.42
CA ILE A 15 14.52 4.93 -8.01
C ILE A 15 13.41 5.30 -7.03
N ASN A 16 12.26 5.64 -7.56
CA ASN A 16 11.08 5.92 -6.76
C ASN A 16 10.39 4.61 -6.40
N ILE A 17 10.17 4.39 -5.11
CA ILE A 17 9.49 3.20 -4.60
C ILE A 17 8.22 3.63 -3.91
N ILE A 18 7.10 2.99 -4.27
CA ILE A 18 5.83 3.23 -3.61
C ILE A 18 5.47 1.96 -2.84
N ILE A 19 5.26 2.10 -1.54
CA ILE A 19 4.87 0.99 -0.66
C ILE A 19 3.39 1.11 -0.37
N TYR A 20 2.67 0.02 -0.52
CA TYR A 20 1.25 -0.03 -0.16
C TYR A 20 0.94 -1.35 0.55
N GLY A 21 -0.10 -1.32 1.38
CA GLY A 21 -0.61 -2.51 2.05
C GLY A 21 -2.02 -2.82 1.57
N LYS A 22 -2.78 -3.56 2.36
CA LYS A 22 -4.15 -3.93 2.02
C LYS A 22 -5.10 -2.73 2.09
N ASN A 23 -4.95 -1.91 3.13
CA ASN A 23 -5.84 -0.79 3.41
C ASN A 23 -5.16 0.18 4.38
N CYS A 24 -5.90 1.21 4.80
CA CYS A 24 -5.36 2.27 5.65
C CYS A 24 -4.95 1.81 7.06
N ASN A 25 -5.38 0.63 7.48
CA ASN A 25 -5.04 0.07 8.80
C ASN A 25 -3.86 -0.90 8.75
N ASP A 26 -3.28 -1.11 7.60
CA ASP A 26 -2.16 -2.05 7.44
C ASP A 26 -0.85 -1.35 7.79
N ASN A 27 -0.34 -1.66 8.98
CA ASN A 27 0.88 -1.04 9.49
C ASN A 27 2.16 -1.68 8.96
N SER A 28 2.07 -2.77 8.21
CA SER A 28 3.25 -3.45 7.65
C SER A 28 4.04 -2.55 6.71
N ILE A 29 3.43 -1.53 6.13
CA ILE A 29 4.10 -0.58 5.24
C ILE A 29 5.21 0.19 5.97
N PHE A 30 5.04 0.47 7.25
CA PHE A 30 6.05 1.20 8.03
C PHE A 30 7.29 0.36 8.28
N GLU A 31 7.11 -0.93 8.53
CA GLU A 31 8.23 -1.86 8.68
C GLU A 31 9.02 -1.98 7.39
N LYS A 32 8.32 -2.09 6.26
CA LYS A 32 8.95 -2.15 4.95
C LYS A 32 9.68 -0.85 4.63
N TYR A 33 9.11 0.29 4.98
CA TYR A 33 9.76 1.58 4.81
C TYR A 33 11.09 1.64 5.56
N GLU A 34 11.10 1.24 6.83
CA GLU A 34 12.33 1.24 7.62
C GLU A 34 13.38 0.31 7.02
N GLN A 35 12.96 -0.89 6.60
CA GLN A 35 13.86 -1.86 6.00
C GLN A 35 14.52 -1.30 4.74
N LEU A 36 13.75 -0.72 3.84
CA LEU A 36 14.27 -0.17 2.59
C LEU A 36 15.13 1.06 2.83
N SER A 37 14.75 1.91 3.78
CA SER A 37 15.51 3.08 4.14
C SER A 37 16.89 2.70 4.68
N LYS A 38 16.99 1.68 5.52
CA LYS A 38 18.25 1.21 6.07
C LYS A 38 19.18 0.63 5.00
N ILE A 39 18.62 0.07 3.95
CA ILE A 39 19.39 -0.45 2.82
C ILE A 39 19.99 0.68 1.97
N GLY A 40 19.37 1.86 2.01
CA GLY A 40 19.90 3.02 1.31
C GLY A 40 18.99 3.61 0.23
N PHE A 41 17.78 3.10 0.08
CA PHE A 41 16.81 3.71 -0.83
C PHE A 41 16.34 5.04 -0.25
N ILE A 42 16.35 6.10 -1.05
CA ILE A 42 16.06 7.46 -0.59
C ILE A 42 14.71 7.99 -1.06
N ASN A 43 14.18 7.46 -2.14
CA ASN A 43 12.92 7.93 -2.72
C ASN A 43 11.78 6.94 -2.43
N ILE A 44 11.36 6.87 -1.19
CA ILE A 44 10.34 5.92 -0.73
C ILE A 44 9.06 6.67 -0.38
N TYR A 45 7.94 6.24 -0.95
CA TYR A 45 6.64 6.85 -0.75
C TYR A 45 5.67 5.82 -0.18
N LEU A 46 4.80 6.24 0.71
CA LEU A 46 3.78 5.37 1.29
C LEU A 46 2.41 5.71 0.73
N TYR A 47 1.74 4.72 0.16
CA TYR A 47 0.35 4.87 -0.27
C TYR A 47 -0.55 4.34 0.85
N SER A 48 -0.97 5.22 1.74
CA SER A 48 -1.64 4.84 3.00
C SER A 48 -3.02 4.21 2.82
N GLY A 49 -3.73 4.55 1.75
CA GLY A 49 -5.04 3.95 1.48
C GLY A 49 -4.96 2.50 1.07
N GLY A 50 -3.82 2.10 0.53
CA GLY A 50 -3.53 0.73 0.16
C GLY A 50 -4.35 0.22 -1.02
N LEU A 51 -4.33 -1.09 -1.18
CA LEU A 51 -5.00 -1.75 -2.30
C LEU A 51 -6.52 -1.52 -2.26
N PHE A 52 -7.11 -1.48 -1.08
CA PHE A 52 -8.54 -1.24 -0.96
C PHE A 52 -8.96 0.09 -1.59
N GLU A 53 -8.27 1.18 -1.25
CA GLU A 53 -8.56 2.50 -1.83
C GLU A 53 -8.34 2.49 -3.34
N TRP A 54 -7.23 1.89 -3.80
CA TRP A 54 -6.92 1.82 -5.22
C TRP A 54 -8.01 1.11 -6.00
N LEU A 55 -8.51 -0.03 -5.49
CA LEU A 55 -9.56 -0.79 -6.14
C LEU A 55 -10.89 -0.04 -6.13
N CYS A 56 -11.21 0.69 -5.06
CA CYS A 56 -12.40 1.53 -5.03
C CYS A 56 -12.34 2.64 -6.08
N LEU A 57 -11.17 3.27 -6.24
CA LEU A 57 -10.97 4.30 -7.25
C LEU A 57 -11.04 3.72 -8.66
N GLN A 58 -10.52 2.52 -8.85
CA GLN A 58 -10.63 1.81 -10.12
C GLN A 58 -12.09 1.54 -10.50
N ASP A 59 -12.90 1.14 -9.51
CA ASP A 59 -14.32 0.88 -9.73
C ASP A 59 -15.09 2.15 -10.11
N ILE A 60 -14.72 3.29 -9.51
CA ILE A 60 -15.38 4.57 -9.75
C ILE A 60 -14.94 5.19 -11.08
N TYR A 61 -13.65 5.20 -11.35
CA TYR A 61 -13.10 5.93 -12.50
C TYR A 61 -12.82 5.03 -13.71
N SER A 62 -11.95 4.06 -13.60
CA SER A 62 -11.72 3.02 -14.62
C SER A 62 -10.41 2.29 -14.38
N ASP A 63 -10.25 1.14 -15.05
CA ASP A 63 -9.00 0.39 -15.06
C ASP A 63 -7.87 1.16 -15.77
N GLU A 64 -8.20 2.07 -16.66
CA GLU A 64 -7.20 2.85 -17.38
C GLU A 64 -6.52 3.86 -16.46
N ASN A 65 -7.30 4.50 -15.59
CA ASN A 65 -6.79 5.50 -14.66
C ASN A 65 -6.15 4.86 -13.42
N PHE A 66 -6.63 3.69 -13.00
CA PHE A 66 -6.14 2.97 -11.82
C PHE A 66 -5.87 1.51 -12.18
N PRO A 67 -4.80 1.24 -12.96
CA PRO A 67 -4.54 -0.11 -13.45
C PRO A 67 -4.04 -1.06 -12.36
N THR A 68 -4.32 -2.35 -12.57
CA THR A 68 -3.77 -3.43 -11.75
C THR A 68 -3.25 -4.53 -12.67
N THR A 69 -2.35 -5.36 -12.16
CA THR A 69 -1.82 -6.49 -12.93
C THR A 69 -2.86 -7.56 -13.16
N LYS A 70 -3.82 -7.67 -12.24
CA LYS A 70 -4.96 -8.60 -12.34
C LYS A 70 -6.24 -7.84 -12.03
N LYS A 71 -7.34 -8.26 -12.65
CA LYS A 71 -8.66 -7.74 -12.29
C LYS A 71 -9.08 -8.40 -10.97
N GLU A 72 -9.24 -7.60 -9.93
CA GLU A 72 -9.74 -8.09 -8.65
C GLU A 72 -11.22 -7.75 -8.54
N LEU A 73 -12.06 -8.80 -8.44
CA LEU A 73 -13.50 -8.62 -8.39
C LEU A 73 -14.02 -8.47 -6.96
N ASP A 74 -13.29 -8.98 -5.99
CA ASP A 74 -13.71 -8.89 -4.59
C ASP A 74 -12.96 -7.79 -3.85
N ILE A 75 -13.42 -6.56 -4.04
CA ILE A 75 -12.83 -5.38 -3.41
C ILE A 75 -12.94 -5.48 -1.88
N LEU A 76 -14.05 -6.03 -1.39
CA LEU A 76 -14.32 -6.11 0.05
C LEU A 76 -13.35 -7.02 0.79
N LYS A 77 -12.62 -7.87 0.08
CA LYS A 77 -11.57 -8.70 0.65
C LYS A 77 -10.50 -7.85 1.37
N TYR A 78 -10.29 -6.64 0.90
CA TYR A 78 -9.24 -5.74 1.40
C TYR A 78 -9.78 -4.64 2.29
N LYS A 79 -11.08 -4.65 2.61
CA LYS A 79 -11.67 -3.58 3.42
C LYS A 79 -11.03 -3.53 4.80
N PRO A 80 -10.86 -2.32 5.35
CA PRO A 80 -10.37 -2.19 6.72
C PRO A 80 -11.46 -2.59 7.72
N ASP A 81 -11.03 -3.04 8.90
CA ASP A 81 -11.95 -3.30 9.99
C ASP A 81 -12.63 -2.01 10.44
N LYS A 82 -13.86 -2.15 10.93
CA LYS A 82 -14.60 -1.01 11.46
C LYS A 82 -14.00 -0.61 12.81
N ILE A 83 -13.19 0.40 12.82
CA ILE A 83 -12.55 0.89 14.04
C ILE A 83 -13.58 1.27 15.08
N LEU A 84 -14.71 1.85 14.65
CA LEU A 84 -15.79 2.28 15.54
C LEU A 84 -16.40 1.13 16.35
N ASN A 85 -16.29 -0.11 15.85
CA ASN A 85 -16.75 -1.28 16.57
C ASN A 85 -15.76 -1.76 17.64
N LYS A 86 -14.51 -1.32 17.55
CA LYS A 86 -13.43 -1.73 18.44
C LYS A 86 -13.10 -0.68 19.49
N LEU A 87 -13.39 0.57 19.21
CA LEU A 87 -13.08 1.68 20.07
C LEU A 87 -14.33 2.11 20.83
N PHE A 88 -14.14 2.38 22.13
CA PHE A 88 -15.20 3.00 22.92
C PHE A 88 -15.18 4.49 22.61
N ILE A 89 -16.21 4.98 21.92
CA ILE A 89 -16.31 6.38 21.55
C ILE A 89 -17.29 7.08 22.45
N THR A 90 -16.81 8.09 23.14
CA THR A 90 -17.64 8.96 23.94
C THR A 90 -18.03 10.15 23.08
N SER A 91 -19.30 10.27 22.77
CA SER A 91 -19.82 11.44 22.07
C SER A 91 -20.23 12.49 23.07
N ASN A 92 -19.90 13.70 22.74
CA ASN A 92 -20.28 14.86 23.58
C ASN A 92 -21.53 15.51 23.03
#